data_abf249ea27e74c97bbdfda80edaf10b8
#
_entry.id   abf249ea27e74c97bbdfda80edaf10b8
#
_cell.length_a   1.000
_cell.length_b   1.000
_cell.length_c   1.000
_cell.angle_alpha   90.00
_cell.angle_beta   90.00
_cell.angle_gamma   90.00
#
_symmetry.space_group_name_H-M   'P 1'
#
loop_
_entity.id
_entity.type
_entity.pdbx_description
1 polymer ?
#
loop_
_entity_poly.entity_id
_entity_poly.type
_entity_poly.pdbx_seq_one_letter_code
_entity_poly.pdbx_strand_id
1 'polypeptide(L)'
;HFDRAASDFLDLIKINSYSHALYTWFAAACYLEAYRMSLTGLIPKDTDVDPSKIDTYAKLAEKYIHEAPKLIGKKKFLSKIPPFEKFIARKYKEIEDSHNSHPKTPFIDCIQTSLVHELAYFWNGYNRMSTECLQLSISLLAYSATPTSLSSSSRTSSDVTSGISSMSIHSSASNKTSDLLPSPIALTLTNKETGLPYAKIHESKEQRIIRVTLQCLALRRLGYIKEGLQIFDKVVISNLILPDGRLTKLNENPYLYPTALYERALFTWKLDGADGLAECMKWLKYSQAYGGDDYELSTRVTMKTKAAIDRLEDLDF
;
A
#
# COMPACT_ATOMS: atom_id res chain seq x y z
N HIS A 1 7.10 13.46 7.32
CA HIS A 1 7.39 14.78 6.67
C HIS A 1 7.07 14.71 5.17
N PHE A 2 5.78 14.66 4.83
CA PHE A 2 5.34 14.47 3.44
C PHE A 2 5.45 15.75 2.60
N ASP A 3 5.18 16.92 3.17
CA ASP A 3 5.28 18.19 2.45
C ASP A 3 6.73 18.45 2.01
N ARG A 4 7.68 18.31 2.93
CA ARG A 4 9.11 18.43 2.66
C ARG A 4 9.60 17.36 1.67
N ALA A 5 9.22 16.09 1.88
CA ALA A 5 9.63 15.01 0.97
C ALA A 5 9.14 15.25 -0.46
N ALA A 6 7.92 15.76 -0.64
CA ALA A 6 7.41 16.13 -1.95
C ALA A 6 8.27 17.23 -2.61
N SER A 7 8.62 18.28 -1.84
CA SER A 7 9.50 19.35 -2.32
C SER A 7 10.88 18.82 -2.71
N ASP A 8 11.48 17.98 -1.85
CA ASP A 8 12.81 17.39 -2.10
C ASP A 8 12.80 16.54 -3.39
N PHE A 9 11.74 15.75 -3.64
CA PHE A 9 11.60 14.99 -4.89
C PHE A 9 11.49 15.90 -6.12
N LEU A 10 10.77 17.02 -6.05
CA LEU A 10 10.68 17.99 -7.13
C LEU A 10 12.02 18.69 -7.38
N ASP A 11 12.80 18.96 -6.34
CA ASP A 11 14.14 19.53 -6.49
C ASP A 11 15.12 18.52 -7.11
N LEU A 12 14.98 17.23 -6.84
CA LEU A 12 15.77 16.19 -7.51
C LEU A 12 15.61 16.19 -9.03
N ILE A 13 14.46 16.61 -9.56
CA ILE A 13 14.25 16.74 -11.01
C ILE A 13 15.24 17.74 -11.64
N LYS A 14 15.63 18.76 -10.88
CA LYS A 14 16.53 19.83 -11.35
C LYS A 14 18.00 19.38 -11.40
N ILE A 15 18.41 18.47 -10.52
CA ILE A 15 19.80 18.09 -10.31
C ILE A 15 20.13 16.65 -10.74
N ASN A 16 19.14 15.83 -10.95
CA ASN A 16 19.32 14.41 -11.26
C ASN A 16 18.81 14.08 -12.65
N SER A 17 19.59 13.33 -13.41
CA SER A 17 19.26 12.90 -14.78
C SER A 17 18.46 11.60 -14.85
N TYR A 18 18.16 10.95 -13.72
CA TYR A 18 17.34 9.74 -13.68
C TYR A 18 15.88 10.06 -14.02
N SER A 19 14.97 9.16 -13.87
CA SER A 19 13.57 9.32 -14.28
C SER A 19 12.86 10.50 -13.60
N HIS A 20 12.58 11.55 -14.35
CA HIS A 20 11.76 12.67 -13.86
C HIS A 20 10.32 12.24 -13.57
N ALA A 21 9.78 11.28 -14.34
CA ALA A 21 8.47 10.72 -14.10
C ALA A 21 8.38 10.10 -12.70
N LEU A 22 9.43 9.38 -12.27
CA LEU A 22 9.49 8.76 -10.96
C LEU A 22 9.48 9.79 -9.82
N TYR A 23 10.33 10.81 -9.89
CA TYR A 23 10.37 11.85 -8.85
C TYR A 23 9.07 12.64 -8.79
N THR A 24 8.46 12.95 -9.92
CA THR A 24 7.16 13.61 -9.99
C THR A 24 6.06 12.73 -9.34
N TRP A 25 6.09 11.41 -9.60
CA TRP A 25 5.16 10.47 -8.99
C TRP A 25 5.35 10.34 -7.47
N PHE A 26 6.59 10.33 -6.98
CA PHE A 26 6.88 10.35 -5.53
C PHE A 26 6.34 11.63 -4.87
N ALA A 27 6.56 12.78 -5.49
CA ALA A 27 6.03 14.04 -4.97
C ALA A 27 4.49 14.02 -4.91
N ALA A 28 3.85 13.53 -5.98
CA ALA A 28 2.41 13.36 -6.03
C ALA A 28 1.90 12.43 -4.91
N ALA A 29 2.56 11.30 -4.69
CA ALA A 29 2.22 10.34 -3.64
C ALA A 29 2.34 10.96 -2.24
N CYS A 30 3.37 11.77 -2.00
CA CYS A 30 3.56 12.49 -0.74
C CYS A 30 2.45 13.54 -0.51
N TYR A 31 2.10 14.33 -1.52
CA TYR A 31 1.00 15.29 -1.39
C TYR A 31 -0.36 14.61 -1.19
N LEU A 32 -0.59 13.47 -1.86
CA LEU A 32 -1.79 12.67 -1.66
C LEU A 32 -1.90 12.20 -0.21
N GLU A 33 -0.80 11.75 0.38
CA GLU A 33 -0.81 11.30 1.77
C GLU A 33 -1.01 12.47 2.74
N ALA A 34 -0.38 13.63 2.50
CA ALA A 34 -0.61 14.84 3.27
C ALA A 34 -2.09 15.30 3.21
N TYR A 35 -2.72 15.21 2.03
CA TYR A 35 -4.15 15.43 1.85
C TYR A 35 -4.99 14.49 2.71
N ARG A 36 -4.70 13.18 2.66
CA ARG A 36 -5.42 12.15 3.43
C ARG A 36 -5.25 12.30 4.93
N MET A 37 -4.03 12.62 5.37
CA MET A 37 -3.77 12.91 6.78
C MET A 37 -4.58 14.12 7.26
N SER A 38 -4.62 15.19 6.47
CA SER A 38 -5.42 16.38 6.78
C SER A 38 -6.91 16.07 6.82
N LEU A 39 -7.39 15.23 5.90
CA LEU A 39 -8.80 14.86 5.79
C LEU A 39 -9.26 13.95 6.94
N THR A 40 -8.39 13.04 7.40
CA THR A 40 -8.69 12.07 8.45
C THR A 40 -8.36 12.56 9.85
N GLY A 41 -7.60 13.65 9.97
CA GLY A 41 -7.07 14.12 11.25
C GLY A 41 -5.96 13.23 11.84
N LEU A 42 -5.46 12.23 11.10
CA LEU A 42 -4.37 11.35 11.51
C LEU A 42 -3.02 12.07 11.33
N ILE A 43 -2.78 13.11 12.11
CA ILE A 43 -1.64 14.00 12.01
C ILE A 43 -0.76 13.87 13.26
N PRO A 44 0.46 13.27 13.15
CA PRO A 44 1.41 13.24 14.26
C PRO A 44 1.86 14.65 14.66
N LYS A 45 2.23 14.81 15.93
CA LYS A 45 2.71 16.12 16.46
C LYS A 45 3.96 16.64 15.75
N ASP A 46 4.85 15.73 15.36
CA ASP A 46 6.15 16.07 14.74
C ASP A 46 6.11 15.97 13.21
N THR A 47 4.96 16.28 12.60
CA THR A 47 4.81 16.30 11.14
C THR A 47 4.92 17.71 10.58
N ASP A 48 5.25 17.81 9.28
CA ASP A 48 5.22 19.03 8.49
C ASP A 48 3.89 19.24 7.76
N VAL A 49 2.94 18.31 7.94
CA VAL A 49 1.61 18.40 7.31
C VAL A 49 0.78 19.44 8.05
N ASP A 50 0.38 20.48 7.31
CA ASP A 50 -0.49 21.56 7.79
C ASP A 50 -1.93 21.34 7.30
N PRO A 51 -2.88 21.01 8.21
CA PRO A 51 -4.27 20.77 7.82
C PRO A 51 -4.94 21.94 7.10
N SER A 52 -4.48 23.18 7.34
CA SER A 52 -5.01 24.37 6.66
C SER A 52 -4.72 24.38 5.16
N LYS A 53 -3.71 23.59 4.71
CA LYS A 53 -3.30 23.46 3.32
C LYS A 53 -3.96 22.29 2.58
N ILE A 54 -5.01 21.68 3.13
CA ILE A 54 -5.65 20.47 2.56
C ILE A 54 -5.96 20.62 1.07
N ASP A 55 -6.47 21.78 0.65
CA ASP A 55 -6.81 22.08 -0.75
C ASP A 55 -5.58 22.22 -1.63
N THR A 56 -4.51 22.74 -1.08
CA THR A 56 -3.21 22.83 -1.76
C THR A 56 -2.64 21.44 -2.00
N TYR A 57 -2.66 20.59 -0.98
CA TYR A 57 -2.20 19.21 -1.11
C TYR A 57 -3.01 18.42 -2.15
N ALA A 58 -4.35 18.55 -2.13
CA ALA A 58 -5.22 17.93 -3.13
C ALA A 58 -4.85 18.36 -4.55
N LYS A 59 -4.75 19.67 -4.80
CA LYS A 59 -4.40 20.23 -6.11
C LYS A 59 -3.01 19.83 -6.58
N LEU A 60 -2.01 19.82 -5.68
CA LEU A 60 -0.64 19.44 -6.02
C LEU A 60 -0.53 17.94 -6.31
N ALA A 61 -1.20 17.09 -5.52
CA ALA A 61 -1.27 15.66 -5.76
C ALA A 61 -1.86 15.37 -7.14
N GLU A 62 -3.04 15.91 -7.45
CA GLU A 62 -3.71 15.72 -8.73
C GLU A 62 -2.86 16.23 -9.90
N LYS A 63 -2.32 17.45 -9.78
CA LYS A 63 -1.42 18.03 -10.78
C LYS A 63 -0.27 17.07 -11.11
N TYR A 64 0.47 16.63 -10.11
CA TYR A 64 1.67 15.83 -10.34
C TYR A 64 1.35 14.38 -10.71
N ILE A 65 0.20 13.83 -10.31
CA ILE A 65 -0.29 12.54 -10.81
C ILE A 65 -0.54 12.62 -12.32
N HIS A 66 -1.12 13.70 -12.83
CA HIS A 66 -1.35 13.91 -14.26
C HIS A 66 -0.07 14.30 -15.03
N GLU A 67 0.91 14.89 -14.36
CA GLU A 67 2.18 15.27 -15.00
C GLU A 67 3.16 14.10 -15.16
N ALA A 68 3.24 13.21 -14.18
CA ALA A 68 4.20 12.12 -14.19
C ALA A 68 4.13 11.22 -15.46
N PRO A 69 2.96 10.78 -15.94
CA PRO A 69 2.85 9.98 -17.15
C PRO A 69 3.38 10.69 -18.40
N LYS A 70 3.26 12.03 -18.49
CA LYS A 70 3.75 12.84 -19.62
C LYS A 70 5.28 12.90 -19.69
N LEU A 71 5.95 12.51 -18.61
CA LEU A 71 7.41 12.48 -18.51
C LEU A 71 8.01 11.11 -18.83
N ILE A 72 7.16 10.08 -19.01
CA ILE A 72 7.59 8.71 -19.32
C ILE A 72 8.33 8.68 -20.66
N GLY A 73 9.45 7.95 -20.69
CA GLY A 73 10.25 7.75 -21.89
C GLY A 73 11.09 8.95 -22.32
N LYS A 74 11.01 10.10 -21.63
CA LYS A 74 11.89 11.27 -21.91
C LYS A 74 13.35 10.98 -21.55
N LYS A 75 13.58 10.10 -20.58
CA LYS A 75 14.90 9.58 -20.21
C LYS A 75 14.90 8.07 -20.45
N LYS A 76 15.73 7.61 -21.37
CA LYS A 76 15.87 6.17 -21.66
C LYS A 76 17.15 5.64 -21.00
N PHE A 77 17.05 4.52 -20.32
CA PHE A 77 18.18 3.78 -19.81
C PHE A 77 18.47 2.59 -20.76
N LEU A 78 19.65 2.58 -21.38
CA LEU A 78 20.00 1.58 -22.38
C LEU A 78 18.93 1.41 -23.48
N SER A 79 18.39 2.51 -23.97
CA SER A 79 17.31 2.56 -24.99
C SER A 79 15.97 1.97 -24.55
N LYS A 80 15.81 1.60 -23.29
CA LYS A 80 14.57 1.04 -22.73
C LYS A 80 13.91 2.02 -21.75
N ILE A 81 12.60 1.94 -21.66
CA ILE A 81 11.83 2.66 -20.62
C ILE A 81 12.12 1.99 -19.27
N PRO A 82 12.49 2.76 -18.22
CA PRO A 82 12.72 2.22 -16.90
C PRO A 82 11.50 1.45 -16.36
N PRO A 83 11.68 0.32 -15.66
CA PRO A 83 10.58 -0.50 -15.14
C PRO A 83 9.57 0.29 -14.31
N PHE A 84 10.03 1.24 -13.48
CA PHE A 84 9.15 2.08 -12.68
C PHE A 84 8.31 3.06 -13.50
N GLU A 85 8.79 3.51 -14.64
CA GLU A 85 7.97 4.35 -15.53
C GLU A 85 6.81 3.54 -16.14
N LYS A 86 7.02 2.26 -16.45
CA LYS A 86 5.95 1.35 -16.89
C LYS A 86 4.94 1.11 -15.76
N PHE A 87 5.44 0.93 -14.53
CA PHE A 87 4.59 0.82 -13.34
C PHE A 87 3.71 2.07 -13.15
N ILE A 88 4.29 3.27 -13.29
CA ILE A 88 3.55 4.53 -13.20
C ILE A 88 2.47 4.60 -14.28
N ALA A 89 2.79 4.26 -15.52
CA ALA A 89 1.83 4.27 -16.63
C ALA A 89 0.62 3.37 -16.34
N ARG A 90 0.87 2.16 -15.82
CA ARG A 90 -0.19 1.21 -15.47
C ARG A 90 -1.03 1.71 -14.30
N LYS A 91 -0.39 2.20 -13.22
CA LYS A 91 -1.09 2.77 -12.07
C LYS A 91 -1.94 3.97 -12.43
N TYR A 92 -1.41 4.86 -13.25
CA TYR A 92 -2.16 6.01 -13.73
C TYR A 92 -3.40 5.58 -14.51
N LYS A 93 -3.25 4.58 -15.41
CA LYS A 93 -4.38 4.03 -16.16
C LYS A 93 -5.44 3.41 -15.23
N GLU A 94 -5.02 2.64 -14.21
CA GLU A 94 -5.93 2.08 -13.20
C GLU A 94 -6.77 3.18 -12.51
N ILE A 95 -6.12 4.30 -12.13
CA ILE A 95 -6.79 5.45 -11.50
C ILE A 95 -7.74 6.13 -12.49
N GLU A 96 -7.31 6.33 -13.73
CA GLU A 96 -8.10 6.94 -14.80
C GLU A 96 -9.35 6.11 -15.12
N ASP A 97 -9.22 4.78 -15.24
CA ASP A 97 -10.32 3.85 -15.45
C ASP A 97 -11.29 3.86 -14.25
N SER A 98 -10.77 3.98 -13.03
CA SER A 98 -11.56 4.14 -11.82
C SER A 98 -12.36 5.45 -11.85
N HIS A 99 -11.74 6.57 -12.23
CA HIS A 99 -12.41 7.87 -12.35
C HIS A 99 -13.47 7.86 -13.44
N ASN A 100 -13.17 7.29 -14.61
CA ASN A 100 -14.12 7.16 -15.72
C ASN A 100 -15.38 6.35 -15.31
N SER A 101 -15.21 5.37 -14.42
CA SER A 101 -16.30 4.59 -13.85
C SER A 101 -17.09 5.36 -12.77
N HIS A 102 -16.52 6.42 -12.20
CA HIS A 102 -17.09 7.22 -11.13
C HIS A 102 -17.00 8.74 -11.44
N PRO A 103 -17.63 9.24 -12.51
CA PRO A 103 -17.40 10.60 -13.02
C PRO A 103 -17.86 11.72 -12.06
N LYS A 104 -18.66 11.40 -11.04
CA LYS A 104 -19.09 12.35 -9.99
C LYS A 104 -18.10 12.47 -8.83
N THR A 105 -17.13 11.56 -8.74
CA THR A 105 -16.09 11.56 -7.71
C THR A 105 -14.88 12.32 -8.24
N PRO A 106 -14.31 13.26 -7.49
CA PRO A 106 -13.05 13.92 -7.88
C PRO A 106 -11.94 12.91 -8.18
N PHE A 107 -11.09 13.22 -9.15
CA PHE A 107 -10.04 12.31 -9.61
C PHE A 107 -9.16 11.79 -8.47
N ILE A 108 -8.75 12.70 -7.57
CA ILE A 108 -7.89 12.34 -6.43
C ILE A 108 -8.54 11.34 -5.46
N ASP A 109 -9.87 11.37 -5.35
CA ASP A 109 -10.62 10.48 -4.46
C ASP A 109 -10.97 9.14 -5.13
N CYS A 110 -10.65 8.98 -6.43
CA CYS A 110 -10.70 7.71 -7.13
C CYS A 110 -9.45 6.84 -6.88
N ILE A 111 -8.41 7.40 -6.26
CA ILE A 111 -7.21 6.67 -5.87
C ILE A 111 -7.52 5.88 -4.59
N GLN A 112 -7.34 4.58 -4.63
CA GLN A 112 -7.72 3.70 -3.52
C GLN A 112 -6.56 3.54 -2.52
N THR A 113 -5.67 2.57 -2.72
CA THR A 113 -4.55 2.36 -1.79
C THR A 113 -3.56 3.53 -1.82
N SER A 114 -2.95 3.80 -0.68
CA SER A 114 -1.91 4.82 -0.54
C SER A 114 -0.72 4.56 -1.46
N LEU A 115 -0.48 5.47 -2.40
CA LEU A 115 0.63 5.37 -3.35
C LEU A 115 1.99 5.41 -2.64
N VAL A 116 2.13 6.24 -1.60
CA VAL A 116 3.40 6.36 -0.88
C VAL A 116 3.75 5.08 -0.13
N HIS A 117 2.78 4.37 0.42
CA HIS A 117 3.03 3.11 1.10
C HIS A 117 3.37 1.98 0.13
N GLU A 118 2.76 1.94 -1.05
CA GLU A 118 3.12 1.00 -2.11
C GLU A 118 4.56 1.25 -2.59
N LEU A 119 4.94 2.51 -2.80
CA LEU A 119 6.31 2.88 -3.14
C LEU A 119 7.29 2.56 -2.00
N ALA A 120 6.95 2.85 -0.76
CA ALA A 120 7.76 2.51 0.41
C ALA A 120 8.05 1.01 0.48
N TYR A 121 7.08 0.17 0.13
CA TYR A 121 7.28 -1.27 0.03
C TYR A 121 8.38 -1.62 -0.99
N PHE A 122 8.27 -1.10 -2.21
CA PHE A 122 9.24 -1.40 -3.27
C PHE A 122 10.66 -0.91 -2.94
N TRP A 123 10.80 0.18 -2.19
CA TRP A 123 12.10 0.68 -1.71
C TRP A 123 12.53 0.13 -0.35
N ASN A 124 11.85 -0.91 0.15
CA ASN A 124 12.17 -1.54 1.43
C ASN A 124 12.04 -0.58 2.63
N GLY A 125 11.20 0.43 2.50
CA GLY A 125 10.99 1.47 3.49
C GLY A 125 10.42 0.96 4.82
N TYR A 126 9.54 -0.05 4.78
CA TYR A 126 8.97 -0.66 5.99
C TYR A 126 10.03 -1.20 6.97
N ASN A 127 11.22 -1.56 6.48
CA ASN A 127 12.33 -2.01 7.33
C ASN A 127 13.03 -0.86 8.07
N ARG A 128 12.75 0.39 7.70
CA ARG A 128 13.36 1.60 8.25
C ARG A 128 12.38 2.47 9.03
N MET A 129 11.08 2.12 9.02
CA MET A 129 10.05 2.86 9.77
C MET A 129 10.17 2.60 11.26
N SER A 130 9.98 3.64 12.07
CA SER A 130 9.83 3.54 13.51
C SER A 130 8.51 2.84 13.87
N THR A 131 8.36 2.43 15.13
CA THR A 131 7.12 1.85 15.65
C THR A 131 5.92 2.77 15.42
N GLU A 132 6.06 4.05 15.69
CA GLU A 132 5.02 5.07 15.52
C GLU A 132 4.63 5.21 14.03
N CYS A 133 5.64 5.23 13.14
CA CYS A 133 5.39 5.29 11.70
C CYS A 133 4.67 4.03 11.18
N LEU A 134 5.00 2.85 11.71
CA LEU A 134 4.32 1.60 11.34
C LEU A 134 2.86 1.58 11.81
N GLN A 135 2.60 2.04 13.06
CA GLN A 135 1.25 2.16 13.60
C GLN A 135 0.40 3.16 12.80
N LEU A 136 0.98 4.33 12.51
CA LEU A 136 0.34 5.34 11.66
C LEU A 136 0.05 4.80 10.26
N SER A 137 0.98 4.04 9.68
CA SER A 137 0.79 3.42 8.35
C SER A 137 -0.41 2.48 8.32
N ILE A 138 -0.61 1.66 9.35
CA ILE A 138 -1.78 0.78 9.46
C ILE A 138 -3.08 1.59 9.45
N SER A 139 -3.10 2.71 10.18
CA SER A 139 -4.27 3.60 10.28
C SER A 139 -4.53 4.34 8.97
N LEU A 140 -3.50 4.92 8.34
CA LEU A 140 -3.63 5.65 7.07
C LEU A 140 -4.06 4.73 5.92
N LEU A 141 -3.57 3.50 5.89
CA LEU A 141 -3.98 2.51 4.89
C LEU A 141 -5.48 2.16 5.00
N ALA A 142 -6.08 2.28 6.18
CA ALA A 142 -7.53 2.08 6.36
C ALA A 142 -8.38 3.16 5.65
N TYR A 143 -7.78 4.24 5.14
CA TYR A 143 -8.48 5.25 4.36
C TYR A 143 -9.26 4.66 3.17
N SER A 144 -8.65 3.73 2.42
CA SER A 144 -9.31 3.11 1.26
C SER A 144 -10.22 1.94 1.62
N ALA A 145 -10.19 1.46 2.86
CA ALA A 145 -11.04 0.35 3.28
C ALA A 145 -12.52 0.72 3.15
N THR A 146 -13.30 -0.21 2.59
CA THR A 146 -14.76 -0.11 2.53
C THR A 146 -15.40 -1.21 3.38
N PRO A 147 -16.56 -0.94 4.02
CA PRO A 147 -17.27 -1.96 4.78
C PRO A 147 -17.58 -3.16 3.89
N THR A 148 -17.30 -4.37 4.37
CA THR A 148 -17.72 -5.59 3.69
C THR A 148 -19.20 -5.81 4.03
N SER A 149 -20.04 -6.12 3.04
CA SER A 149 -21.48 -6.32 3.17
C SER A 149 -21.91 -7.43 4.18
N LEU A 150 -20.97 -8.14 4.76
CA LEU A 150 -21.18 -9.20 5.76
C LEU A 150 -21.20 -8.70 7.21
N SER A 151 -21.03 -7.41 7.49
CA SER A 151 -21.04 -6.86 8.87
C SER A 151 -22.27 -6.02 9.21
N SER A 152 -23.37 -6.15 8.47
CA SER A 152 -24.62 -5.45 8.78
C SER A 152 -25.48 -6.24 9.79
N SER A 153 -24.92 -6.55 10.97
CA SER A 153 -25.75 -6.85 12.13
C SER A 153 -25.28 -6.03 13.32
N SER A 154 -26.06 -5.00 13.59
CA SER A 154 -26.18 -4.23 14.83
C SER A 154 -24.91 -3.58 15.40
N ARG A 155 -24.79 -2.29 15.17
CA ARG A 155 -24.53 -1.32 16.26
C ARG A 155 -25.06 0.04 15.87
N THR A 156 -26.09 0.46 16.60
CA THR A 156 -26.67 1.79 16.62
C THR A 156 -25.64 2.84 16.98
N SER A 157 -25.79 3.96 16.30
CA SER A 157 -25.06 5.22 16.49
C SER A 157 -25.13 5.70 17.94
N SER A 158 -23.99 6.02 18.54
CA SER A 158 -23.79 7.23 19.36
C SER A 158 -22.31 7.40 19.67
N ASP A 159 -21.90 8.68 19.66
CA ASP A 159 -20.62 9.24 20.09
C ASP A 159 -19.46 9.28 19.09
N VAL A 160 -19.55 10.30 18.24
CA VAL A 160 -18.41 10.94 17.61
C VAL A 160 -18.07 12.19 18.42
N THR A 161 -17.25 12.07 19.43
CA THR A 161 -16.39 13.16 19.92
C THR A 161 -15.39 12.60 20.94
N SER A 162 -14.17 13.00 20.75
CA SER A 162 -13.04 12.98 21.68
C SER A 162 -11.97 11.92 21.48
N GLY A 163 -10.81 12.45 21.14
CA GLY A 163 -9.60 12.06 21.82
C GLY A 163 -8.80 10.96 21.15
N ILE A 164 -7.70 11.39 20.56
CA ILE A 164 -6.50 10.56 20.44
C ILE A 164 -6.07 10.16 21.85
N SER A 165 -6.72 9.13 22.41
CA SER A 165 -6.21 8.45 23.59
C SER A 165 -5.25 7.38 23.14
N SER A 166 -4.04 7.46 23.65
CA SER A 166 -3.00 6.45 23.60
C SER A 166 -3.58 5.04 23.55
N MET A 167 -3.42 4.34 22.41
CA MET A 167 -3.67 2.91 22.35
C MET A 167 -2.64 2.19 23.23
N SER A 168 -2.94 2.09 24.51
CA SER A 168 -2.30 1.13 25.40
C SER A 168 -2.77 -0.26 24.99
N ILE A 169 -1.93 -0.97 24.27
CA ILE A 169 -2.16 -2.38 23.98
C ILE A 169 -1.80 -3.15 25.26
N HIS A 170 -2.77 -3.27 26.17
CA HIS A 170 -2.66 -4.23 27.25
C HIS A 170 -2.96 -5.63 26.72
N SER A 171 -1.97 -6.49 26.84
CA SER A 171 -2.05 -7.93 26.62
C SER A 171 -3.11 -8.56 27.51
N SER A 172 -4.27 -8.85 26.96
CA SER A 172 -5.16 -9.88 27.48
C SER A 172 -5.57 -10.77 26.32
N ALA A 173 -5.14 -12.03 26.39
CA ALA A 173 -5.44 -13.06 25.44
C ALA A 173 -6.95 -13.29 25.35
N SER A 174 -7.58 -12.80 24.28
CA SER A 174 -8.86 -13.29 23.80
C SER A 174 -8.93 -13.15 22.27
N ASN A 175 -9.33 -14.23 21.62
CA ASN A 175 -9.44 -14.52 20.21
C ASN A 175 -10.20 -13.47 19.38
N LYS A 176 -9.58 -12.37 18.97
CA LYS A 176 -10.14 -11.48 17.93
C LYS A 176 -9.04 -10.91 17.04
N THR A 177 -8.57 -11.72 16.12
CA THR A 177 -7.64 -11.31 15.05
C THR A 177 -8.19 -10.19 14.16
N SER A 178 -9.51 -9.98 14.13
CA SER A 178 -10.16 -8.91 13.37
C SER A 178 -9.91 -7.50 13.93
N ASP A 179 -9.52 -7.40 15.20
CA ASP A 179 -9.43 -6.11 15.90
C ASP A 179 -8.07 -5.40 15.69
N LEU A 180 -7.09 -6.07 15.03
CA LEU A 180 -5.78 -5.50 14.76
C LEU A 180 -5.74 -4.59 13.53
N LEU A 181 -6.68 -4.74 12.61
CA LEU A 181 -6.82 -3.82 11.51
C LEU A 181 -7.88 -2.76 11.86
N PRO A 182 -7.59 -1.48 11.64
CA PRO A 182 -8.55 -0.42 11.90
C PRO A 182 -9.83 -0.62 11.07
N SER A 183 -10.95 -0.26 11.66
CA SER A 183 -12.21 -0.16 10.93
C SER A 183 -12.09 0.82 9.75
N PRO A 184 -12.88 0.65 8.69
CA PRO A 184 -12.93 1.61 7.61
C PRO A 184 -13.20 3.01 8.14
N ILE A 185 -12.42 4.00 7.68
CA ILE A 185 -12.59 5.39 8.09
C ILE A 185 -13.85 5.93 7.41
N ALA A 186 -14.84 6.28 8.21
CA ALA A 186 -16.04 6.94 7.74
C ALA A 186 -15.74 8.43 7.49
N LEU A 187 -15.86 8.87 6.24
CA LEU A 187 -15.69 10.26 5.86
C LEU A 187 -16.90 10.75 5.07
N THR A 188 -17.37 11.92 5.43
CA THR A 188 -18.29 12.67 4.57
C THR A 188 -17.46 13.53 3.64
N LEU A 189 -17.38 13.12 2.37
CA LEU A 189 -16.68 13.85 1.34
C LEU A 189 -17.62 14.82 0.66
N THR A 190 -17.12 16.00 0.30
CA THR A 190 -17.90 17.03 -0.39
C THR A 190 -17.14 17.48 -1.63
N ASN A 191 -17.78 17.41 -2.77
CA ASN A 191 -17.24 17.95 -4.00
C ASN A 191 -17.21 19.47 -3.88
N LYS A 192 -16.03 20.08 -4.02
CA LYS A 192 -15.83 21.52 -3.82
C LYS A 192 -16.44 22.38 -4.91
N GLU A 193 -16.56 21.83 -6.12
CA GLU A 193 -17.14 22.55 -7.25
C GLU A 193 -18.66 22.60 -7.16
N THR A 194 -19.28 21.49 -6.72
CA THR A 194 -20.73 21.36 -6.66
C THR A 194 -21.32 21.58 -5.27
N GLY A 195 -20.49 21.54 -4.23
CA GLY A 195 -20.91 21.59 -2.83
C GLY A 195 -21.70 20.36 -2.35
N LEU A 196 -21.83 19.33 -3.20
CA LEU A 196 -22.61 18.15 -2.88
C LEU A 196 -21.76 17.06 -2.22
N PRO A 197 -22.30 16.37 -1.21
CA PRO A 197 -21.63 15.23 -0.61
C PRO A 197 -21.56 14.06 -1.60
N TYR A 198 -20.49 13.26 -1.52
CA TYR A 198 -20.33 12.02 -2.28
C TYR A 198 -19.73 10.93 -1.41
N ALA A 199 -19.97 9.68 -1.80
CA ALA A 199 -19.42 8.53 -1.11
C ALA A 199 -18.04 8.17 -1.65
N LYS A 200 -17.17 7.62 -0.79
CA LYS A 200 -15.94 6.98 -1.26
C LYS A 200 -16.28 5.84 -2.23
N ILE A 201 -15.47 5.69 -3.27
CA ILE A 201 -15.60 4.57 -4.17
C ILE A 201 -15.29 3.24 -3.45
N HIS A 202 -15.94 2.18 -3.89
CA HIS A 202 -15.69 0.85 -3.34
C HIS A 202 -14.28 0.38 -3.68
N GLU A 203 -13.57 -0.13 -2.66
CA GLU A 203 -12.26 -0.70 -2.82
C GLU A 203 -12.31 -1.94 -3.72
N SER A 204 -11.52 -1.95 -4.81
CA SER A 204 -11.43 -3.11 -5.68
C SER A 204 -10.76 -4.29 -4.96
N LYS A 205 -10.97 -5.50 -5.49
CA LYS A 205 -10.36 -6.72 -4.93
C LYS A 205 -8.83 -6.60 -4.87
N GLU A 206 -8.20 -6.14 -5.95
CA GLU A 206 -6.74 -6.01 -6.02
C GLU A 206 -6.22 -4.92 -5.09
N GLN A 207 -6.90 -3.79 -5.00
CA GLN A 207 -6.56 -2.71 -4.10
C GLN A 207 -6.67 -3.15 -2.62
N ARG A 208 -7.69 -3.94 -2.28
CA ARG A 208 -7.81 -4.56 -0.96
C ARG A 208 -6.63 -5.50 -0.64
N ILE A 209 -6.22 -6.31 -1.61
CA ILE A 209 -5.06 -7.20 -1.44
C ILE A 209 -3.80 -6.37 -1.18
N ILE A 210 -3.56 -5.30 -1.96
CA ILE A 210 -2.41 -4.40 -1.76
C ILE A 210 -2.45 -3.80 -0.35
N ARG A 211 -3.56 -3.17 0.02
CA ARG A 211 -3.72 -2.53 1.32
C ARG A 211 -3.46 -3.49 2.48
N VAL A 212 -4.13 -4.65 2.47
CA VAL A 212 -3.98 -5.62 3.56
C VAL A 212 -2.57 -6.21 3.59
N THR A 213 -1.95 -6.43 2.44
CA THR A 213 -0.53 -6.82 2.39
C THR A 213 0.33 -5.81 3.13
N LEU A 214 0.22 -4.52 2.81
CA LEU A 214 1.01 -3.46 3.45
C LEU A 214 0.74 -3.35 4.95
N GLN A 215 -0.51 -3.47 5.38
CA GLN A 215 -0.89 -3.49 6.80
C GLN A 215 -0.28 -4.71 7.53
N CYS A 216 -0.34 -5.89 6.93
CA CYS A 216 0.25 -7.09 7.51
C CYS A 216 1.79 -7.03 7.59
N LEU A 217 2.45 -6.36 6.63
CA LEU A 217 3.88 -6.08 6.72
C LEU A 217 4.21 -5.22 7.94
N ALA A 218 3.42 -4.16 8.17
CA ALA A 218 3.58 -3.32 9.34
C ALA A 218 3.34 -4.11 10.64
N LEU A 219 2.29 -4.95 10.70
CA LEU A 219 2.03 -5.83 11.84
C LEU A 219 3.21 -6.77 12.12
N ARG A 220 3.76 -7.42 11.08
CA ARG A 220 4.94 -8.28 11.23
C ARG A 220 6.13 -7.53 11.82
N ARG A 221 6.37 -6.28 11.38
CA ARG A 221 7.45 -5.43 11.89
C ARG A 221 7.22 -4.99 13.33
N LEU A 222 5.96 -4.82 13.73
CA LEU A 222 5.56 -4.51 15.10
C LEU A 222 5.59 -5.73 16.05
N GLY A 223 5.86 -6.93 15.53
CA GLY A 223 5.91 -8.15 16.32
C GLY A 223 4.60 -8.97 16.37
N TYR A 224 3.52 -8.48 15.75
CA TYR A 224 2.25 -9.22 15.62
C TYR A 224 2.32 -10.24 14.48
N ILE A 225 3.26 -11.20 14.60
CA ILE A 225 3.60 -12.10 13.48
C ILE A 225 2.49 -13.10 13.23
N LYS A 226 2.00 -13.76 14.28
CA LYS A 226 0.96 -14.79 14.18
C LYS A 226 -0.36 -14.21 13.70
N GLU A 227 -0.77 -13.12 14.27
CA GLU A 227 -2.01 -12.42 13.94
C GLU A 227 -1.94 -11.83 12.52
N GLY A 228 -0.83 -11.20 12.18
CA GLY A 228 -0.57 -10.68 10.84
C GLY A 228 -0.60 -11.78 9.80
N LEU A 229 -0.04 -12.96 10.08
CA LEU A 229 -0.10 -14.11 9.20
C LEU A 229 -1.52 -14.64 9.00
N GLN A 230 -2.30 -14.74 10.06
CA GLN A 230 -3.70 -15.18 9.97
C GLN A 230 -4.54 -14.25 9.09
N ILE A 231 -4.36 -12.93 9.24
CA ILE A 231 -5.01 -11.94 8.37
C ILE A 231 -4.52 -12.08 6.93
N PHE A 232 -3.22 -12.24 6.75
CA PHE A 232 -2.58 -12.36 5.45
C PHE A 232 -3.09 -13.59 4.68
N ASP A 233 -3.13 -14.75 5.32
CA ASP A 233 -3.66 -15.98 4.72
C ASP A 233 -5.15 -15.85 4.39
N LYS A 234 -5.93 -15.29 5.32
CA LYS A 234 -7.38 -15.13 5.15
C LYS A 234 -7.77 -14.13 4.06
N VAL A 235 -7.02 -13.05 3.89
CA VAL A 235 -7.42 -11.95 2.98
C VAL A 235 -6.55 -11.90 1.73
N VAL A 236 -5.26 -12.16 1.82
CA VAL A 236 -4.34 -12.05 0.69
C VAL A 236 -4.22 -13.37 -0.03
N ILE A 237 -3.71 -14.41 0.63
CA ILE A 237 -3.43 -15.70 -0.01
C ILE A 237 -4.72 -16.35 -0.54
N SER A 238 -5.80 -16.38 0.24
CA SER A 238 -7.08 -16.96 -0.17
C SER A 238 -7.72 -16.26 -1.38
N ASN A 239 -7.36 -15.00 -1.65
CA ASN A 239 -7.81 -14.26 -2.81
C ASN A 239 -6.88 -14.38 -4.03
N LEU A 240 -5.66 -14.86 -3.83
CA LEU A 240 -4.67 -15.10 -4.90
C LEU A 240 -4.65 -16.55 -5.36
N ILE A 241 -4.84 -17.50 -4.43
CA ILE A 241 -4.81 -18.93 -4.71
C ILE A 241 -6.17 -19.51 -4.37
N LEU A 242 -6.79 -20.15 -5.35
CA LEU A 242 -8.05 -20.86 -5.18
C LEU A 242 -7.85 -22.16 -4.39
N PRO A 243 -8.92 -22.75 -3.79
CA PRO A 243 -8.83 -24.01 -3.04
C PRO A 243 -8.27 -25.18 -3.83
N ASP A 244 -8.41 -25.15 -5.17
CA ASP A 244 -7.86 -26.15 -6.08
C ASP A 244 -6.39 -25.88 -6.49
N GLY A 245 -5.76 -24.88 -5.91
CA GLY A 245 -4.37 -24.48 -6.16
C GLY A 245 -4.17 -23.60 -7.38
N ARG A 246 -5.20 -23.30 -8.15
CA ARG A 246 -5.10 -22.38 -9.29
C ARG A 246 -4.98 -20.94 -8.82
N LEU A 247 -4.26 -20.13 -9.61
CA LEU A 247 -4.19 -18.68 -9.38
C LEU A 247 -5.46 -17.98 -9.87
N THR A 248 -5.90 -17.00 -9.11
CA THR A 248 -6.94 -16.08 -9.57
C THR A 248 -6.37 -15.14 -10.64
N LYS A 249 -7.18 -14.73 -11.60
CA LYS A 249 -6.74 -13.73 -12.58
C LYS A 249 -6.60 -12.37 -11.92
N LEU A 250 -5.42 -11.74 -12.04
CA LEU A 250 -5.18 -10.33 -11.73
C LEU A 250 -5.12 -9.53 -13.02
N ASN A 251 -5.79 -8.40 -13.07
CA ASN A 251 -5.88 -7.57 -14.27
C ASN A 251 -4.95 -6.36 -14.19
N GLU A 252 -4.84 -5.76 -12.99
CA GLU A 252 -4.21 -4.46 -12.81
C GLU A 252 -2.84 -4.55 -12.14
N ASN A 253 -2.62 -5.54 -11.26
CA ASN A 253 -1.44 -5.59 -10.40
C ASN A 253 -0.78 -6.99 -10.39
N PRO A 254 -0.21 -7.46 -11.51
CA PRO A 254 0.35 -8.81 -11.63
C PRO A 254 1.50 -9.08 -10.67
N TYR A 255 2.20 -8.06 -10.19
CA TYR A 255 3.27 -8.18 -9.20
C TYR A 255 2.79 -8.75 -7.85
N LEU A 256 1.48 -8.74 -7.58
CA LEU A 256 0.93 -9.20 -6.30
C LEU A 256 1.19 -10.69 -6.04
N TYR A 257 1.18 -11.55 -7.06
CA TYR A 257 1.46 -12.97 -6.85
C TYR A 257 2.84 -13.22 -6.25
N PRO A 258 3.93 -12.89 -6.96
CA PRO A 258 5.27 -13.21 -6.45
C PRO A 258 5.56 -12.44 -5.18
N THR A 259 5.04 -11.23 -5.02
CA THR A 259 5.24 -10.41 -3.83
C THR A 259 4.55 -11.02 -2.61
N ALA A 260 3.28 -11.40 -2.73
CA ALA A 260 2.54 -11.99 -1.62
C ALA A 260 3.12 -13.34 -1.21
N LEU A 261 3.53 -14.18 -2.16
CA LEU A 261 4.15 -15.47 -1.87
C LEU A 261 5.51 -15.31 -1.17
N TYR A 262 6.30 -14.32 -1.61
CA TYR A 262 7.54 -13.95 -0.93
C TYR A 262 7.28 -13.48 0.51
N GLU A 263 6.31 -12.59 0.72
CA GLU A 263 6.00 -12.08 2.06
C GLU A 263 5.41 -13.18 2.96
N ARG A 264 4.65 -14.13 2.38
CA ARG A 264 4.16 -15.31 3.11
C ARG A 264 5.30 -16.18 3.63
N ALA A 265 6.35 -16.38 2.82
CA ALA A 265 7.57 -17.06 3.23
C ALA A 265 8.23 -16.34 4.42
N LEU A 266 8.34 -15.02 4.34
CA LEU A 266 8.94 -14.22 5.43
C LEU A 266 8.12 -14.29 6.74
N PHE A 267 6.80 -14.43 6.67
CA PHE A 267 5.98 -14.68 7.85
C PHE A 267 6.29 -16.03 8.46
N THR A 268 6.37 -17.09 7.66
CA THR A 268 6.76 -18.45 8.13
C THR A 268 8.11 -18.41 8.82
N TRP A 269 9.12 -17.83 8.17
CA TRP A 269 10.45 -17.71 8.75
C TRP A 269 10.48 -16.97 10.08
N LYS A 270 9.71 -15.87 10.19
CA LYS A 270 9.64 -15.08 11.42
C LYS A 270 8.88 -15.78 12.55
N LEU A 271 7.91 -16.62 12.21
CA LEU A 271 7.11 -17.36 13.20
C LEU A 271 7.84 -18.60 13.70
N ASP A 272 8.36 -19.40 12.78
CA ASP A 272 8.80 -20.77 13.06
C ASP A 272 10.32 -20.94 12.98
N GLY A 273 11.04 -19.94 12.46
CA GLY A 273 12.50 -19.99 12.33
C GLY A 273 12.98 -21.21 11.52
N ALA A 274 13.97 -21.93 12.05
CA ALA A 274 14.53 -23.11 11.41
C ALA A 274 13.49 -24.26 11.29
N ASP A 275 12.57 -24.40 12.22
CA ASP A 275 11.51 -25.41 12.15
C ASP A 275 10.57 -25.18 10.96
N GLY A 276 10.43 -23.93 10.52
CA GLY A 276 9.63 -23.53 9.36
C GLY A 276 10.38 -23.56 8.03
N LEU A 277 11.64 -24.02 7.97
CA LEU A 277 12.52 -23.91 6.80
C LEU A 277 11.86 -24.50 5.53
N ALA A 278 11.36 -25.72 5.61
CA ALA A 278 10.75 -26.42 4.48
C ALA A 278 9.52 -25.67 3.91
N GLU A 279 8.65 -25.18 4.79
CA GLU A 279 7.47 -24.41 4.39
C GLU A 279 7.86 -23.02 3.84
N CYS A 280 8.82 -22.36 4.45
CA CYS A 280 9.37 -21.10 3.94
C CYS A 280 9.95 -21.26 2.54
N MET A 281 10.79 -22.29 2.33
CA MET A 281 11.37 -22.62 1.04
C MET A 281 10.30 -22.91 -0.03
N LYS A 282 9.26 -23.64 0.33
CA LYS A 282 8.12 -23.91 -0.56
C LYS A 282 7.47 -22.61 -1.05
N TRP A 283 7.18 -21.67 -0.17
CA TRP A 283 6.58 -20.38 -0.55
C TRP A 283 7.52 -19.53 -1.41
N LEU A 284 8.83 -19.55 -1.14
CA LEU A 284 9.82 -18.86 -1.96
C LEU A 284 9.89 -19.47 -3.38
N LYS A 285 9.88 -20.80 -3.50
CA LYS A 285 9.86 -21.49 -4.80
C LYS A 285 8.58 -21.19 -5.57
N TYR A 286 7.43 -21.07 -4.90
CA TYR A 286 6.19 -20.60 -5.54
C TYR A 286 6.33 -19.14 -6.02
N SER A 287 6.89 -18.24 -5.19
CA SER A 287 7.16 -16.87 -5.61
C SER A 287 8.05 -16.80 -6.85
N GLN A 288 9.09 -17.64 -6.91
CA GLN A 288 9.99 -17.73 -8.06
C GLN A 288 9.29 -18.27 -9.30
N ALA A 289 8.49 -19.32 -9.16
CA ALA A 289 7.75 -19.94 -10.27
C ALA A 289 6.72 -19.00 -10.89
N TYR A 290 6.04 -18.18 -10.08
CA TYR A 290 5.04 -17.22 -10.53
C TYR A 290 5.62 -15.83 -10.83
N GLY A 291 6.90 -15.63 -10.55
CA GLY A 291 7.60 -14.39 -10.76
C GLY A 291 8.07 -14.17 -12.19
N GLY A 292 7.32 -14.65 -13.22
CA GLY A 292 7.68 -14.45 -14.62
C GLY A 292 8.12 -13.01 -14.94
N ASP A 293 8.69 -12.78 -16.12
CA ASP A 293 9.24 -11.48 -16.53
C ASP A 293 8.18 -10.50 -17.06
N ASP A 294 6.90 -10.85 -16.93
CA ASP A 294 5.79 -10.16 -17.61
C ASP A 294 5.25 -8.95 -16.83
N TYR A 295 5.84 -8.57 -15.72
CA TYR A 295 5.46 -7.38 -14.96
C TYR A 295 6.64 -6.45 -14.67
N GLU A 296 6.37 -5.18 -14.44
CA GLU A 296 7.34 -4.10 -14.48
C GLU A 296 8.43 -4.19 -13.40
N LEU A 297 8.16 -4.86 -12.29
CA LEU A 297 9.04 -4.95 -11.14
C LEU A 297 9.65 -6.35 -10.97
N SER A 298 9.51 -7.21 -12.00
CA SER A 298 9.94 -8.62 -11.98
C SER A 298 11.37 -8.80 -11.49
N THR A 299 12.32 -8.09 -12.08
CA THR A 299 13.74 -8.18 -11.70
C THR A 299 13.96 -7.95 -10.20
N ARG A 300 13.29 -6.95 -9.62
CA ARG A 300 13.46 -6.62 -8.18
C ARG A 300 12.91 -7.72 -7.28
N VAL A 301 11.73 -8.24 -7.60
CA VAL A 301 11.10 -9.31 -6.81
C VAL A 301 11.88 -10.62 -6.97
N THR A 302 12.28 -10.97 -8.19
CA THR A 302 13.08 -12.17 -8.47
C THR A 302 14.42 -12.14 -7.73
N MET A 303 15.12 -11.00 -7.73
CA MET A 303 16.38 -10.87 -6.97
C MET A 303 16.19 -11.03 -5.47
N LYS A 304 15.11 -10.45 -4.89
CA LYS A 304 14.79 -10.64 -3.47
C LYS A 304 14.51 -12.11 -3.15
N THR A 305 13.69 -12.75 -3.97
CA THR A 305 13.30 -14.16 -3.78
C THR A 305 14.50 -15.07 -3.90
N LYS A 306 15.34 -14.88 -4.92
CA LYS A 306 16.58 -15.65 -5.10
C LYS A 306 17.52 -15.49 -3.91
N ALA A 307 17.79 -14.26 -3.50
CA ALA A 307 18.65 -14.00 -2.34
C ALA A 307 18.12 -14.63 -1.03
N ALA A 308 16.79 -14.75 -0.90
CA ALA A 308 16.20 -15.43 0.26
C ALA A 308 16.39 -16.97 0.16
N ILE A 309 16.21 -17.54 -1.03
CA ILE A 309 16.45 -18.98 -1.29
C ILE A 309 17.91 -19.31 -1.00
N ASP A 310 18.86 -18.60 -1.62
CA ASP A 310 20.30 -18.84 -1.45
C ASP A 310 20.69 -18.83 0.05
N ARG A 311 20.16 -17.88 0.83
CA ARG A 311 20.41 -17.80 2.28
C ARG A 311 19.83 -18.97 3.07
N LEU A 312 18.69 -19.54 2.65
CA LEU A 312 18.11 -20.68 3.34
C LEU A 312 18.84 -21.98 2.96
N GLU A 313 19.30 -22.10 1.72
CA GLU A 313 20.12 -23.22 1.26
C GLU A 313 21.47 -23.26 2.01
N ASP A 314 22.06 -22.10 2.32
CA ASP A 314 23.29 -21.99 3.13
C ASP A 314 23.08 -22.42 4.60
N LEU A 315 21.82 -22.46 5.09
CA LEU A 315 21.51 -22.90 6.47
C LEU A 315 21.23 -24.40 6.59
N ASP A 316 21.00 -25.07 5.46
CA ASP A 316 20.66 -26.51 5.40
C ASP A 316 21.90 -27.41 5.41
N PHE A 317 23.10 -26.82 5.63
CA PHE A 317 24.38 -27.46 5.80
C PHE A 317 24.85 -27.26 7.28
#